data_0656fb9d4ae7a9e5b5c3fff8dc293c0f
#
_entry.id   0656fb9d4ae7a9e5b5c3fff8dc293c0f
#
_cell.length_a   1.000
_cell.length_b   1.000
_cell.length_c   1.000
_cell.angle_alpha   90.00
_cell.angle_beta   90.00
_cell.angle_gamma   90.00
#
_symmetry.space_group_name_H-M   'P 1'
#
loop_
_entity.id
_entity.type
_entity.pdbx_description
1 polymer ?
#
loop_
_entity_poly.entity_id
_entity_poly.type
_entity_poly.pdbx_seq_one_letter_code
_entity_poly.pdbx_strand_id
1 'polypeptide(L)'
;INGTAAGGGYEVALATDHIMLVDDNSSAVSLPEVPLLAVLPGTGGLTRVVDKRKVRRDHADFFCTLTEGIRGERAVKWNLVDEIVPRSKMDETGAIRAKEFAAKTDRPGDAKGVELTAPNRKIEDGSATYDNVSAEFDRKLNLVNITVNAPKQSVPSNPVDIHAQGVDFWPLALARELDDLILHLRTNEPELGLWVFRTQG
;
A
#
# COMPACT_ATOMS: atom_id res chain seq x y z
N ILE A 1 -0.48 -19.06 -1.69
CA ILE A 1 -1.94 -18.94 -1.79
C ILE A 1 -2.56 -20.29 -1.49
N ASN A 2 -3.40 -20.35 -0.45
CA ASN A 2 -4.05 -21.55 0.01
C ASN A 2 -5.59 -21.32 0.01
N GLY A 3 -6.19 -21.38 -1.15
CA GLY A 3 -7.59 -21.07 -1.40
C GLY A 3 -7.76 -20.09 -2.56
N THR A 4 -8.86 -19.33 -2.57
CA THR A 4 -9.11 -18.33 -3.60
C THR A 4 -8.50 -16.99 -3.20
N ALA A 5 -7.62 -16.44 -4.05
CA ALA A 5 -7.12 -15.08 -3.96
C ALA A 5 -7.76 -14.24 -5.09
N ALA A 6 -8.74 -13.43 -4.75
CA ALA A 6 -9.51 -12.61 -5.69
C ALA A 6 -9.29 -11.12 -5.42
N GLY A 7 -9.26 -10.32 -6.49
CA GLY A 7 -9.14 -8.87 -6.38
C GLY A 7 -7.95 -8.43 -5.54
N GLY A 8 -8.18 -7.61 -4.52
CA GLY A 8 -7.17 -7.16 -3.57
C GLY A 8 -6.35 -8.28 -2.93
N GLY A 9 -6.94 -9.44 -2.69
CA GLY A 9 -6.22 -10.61 -2.18
C GLY A 9 -5.16 -11.12 -3.16
N TYR A 10 -5.44 -11.11 -4.46
CA TYR A 10 -4.45 -11.46 -5.46
C TYR A 10 -3.45 -10.31 -5.69
N GLU A 11 -3.87 -9.05 -5.57
CA GLU A 11 -2.98 -7.90 -5.66
C GLU A 11 -1.89 -7.89 -4.57
N VAL A 12 -2.21 -8.34 -3.35
CA VAL A 12 -1.21 -8.56 -2.29
C VAL A 12 -0.18 -9.61 -2.74
N ALA A 13 -0.63 -10.74 -3.29
CA ALA A 13 0.29 -11.75 -3.81
C ALA A 13 1.15 -11.21 -4.97
N LEU A 14 0.58 -10.43 -5.89
CA LEU A 14 1.30 -9.78 -6.98
C LEU A 14 2.38 -8.80 -6.50
N ALA A 15 2.29 -8.28 -5.27
CA ALA A 15 3.31 -7.42 -4.69
C ALA A 15 4.54 -8.19 -4.17
N THR A 16 4.45 -9.51 -3.99
CA THR A 16 5.54 -10.37 -3.49
C THR A 16 6.50 -10.79 -4.61
N ASP A 17 7.69 -11.30 -4.25
CA ASP A 17 8.70 -11.76 -5.21
C ASP A 17 8.37 -13.11 -5.82
N HIS A 18 7.61 -13.95 -5.12
CA HIS A 18 7.27 -15.30 -5.55
C HIS A 18 5.89 -15.71 -5.08
N ILE A 19 5.11 -16.31 -5.97
CA ILE A 19 3.73 -16.70 -5.71
C ILE A 19 3.60 -18.21 -5.86
N MET A 20 3.28 -18.89 -4.76
CA MET A 20 2.94 -20.31 -4.76
C MET A 20 1.43 -20.47 -4.65
N LEU A 21 0.85 -21.38 -5.41
CA LEU A 21 -0.56 -21.74 -5.38
C LEU A 21 -0.72 -23.21 -4.97
N VAL A 22 -1.58 -23.49 -4.02
CA VAL A 22 -1.89 -24.88 -3.65
C VAL A 22 -2.57 -25.60 -4.80
N ASP A 23 -2.04 -26.79 -5.12
CA ASP A 23 -2.61 -27.69 -6.14
C ASP A 23 -3.68 -28.62 -5.51
N ASP A 24 -4.90 -28.10 -5.42
CA ASP A 24 -6.04 -28.81 -4.81
C ASP A 24 -7.33 -28.68 -5.61
N ASN A 25 -7.25 -28.21 -6.87
CA ASN A 25 -8.38 -27.92 -7.75
C ASN A 25 -9.37 -26.87 -7.24
N SER A 26 -9.17 -26.33 -6.03
CA SER A 26 -10.03 -25.30 -5.43
C SER A 26 -9.35 -23.95 -5.32
N SER A 27 -8.03 -23.94 -5.11
CA SER A 27 -7.22 -22.73 -5.03
C SER A 27 -7.12 -22.05 -6.39
N ALA A 28 -7.37 -20.74 -6.44
CA ALA A 28 -7.44 -19.96 -7.67
C ALA A 28 -6.96 -18.54 -7.46
N VAL A 29 -6.54 -17.88 -8.52
CA VAL A 29 -6.27 -16.45 -8.58
C VAL A 29 -7.23 -15.77 -9.54
N SER A 30 -7.70 -14.56 -9.24
CA SER A 30 -8.61 -13.79 -10.10
C SER A 30 -8.53 -12.29 -9.86
N LEU A 31 -8.90 -11.52 -10.89
CA LEU A 31 -9.18 -10.08 -10.81
C LEU A 31 -10.62 -9.85 -11.34
N PRO A 32 -11.65 -10.19 -10.54
CA PRO A 32 -13.02 -10.26 -11.02
C PRO A 32 -13.77 -8.92 -10.87
N GLU A 33 -13.08 -7.80 -10.74
CA GLU A 33 -13.67 -6.49 -10.50
C GLU A 33 -14.57 -6.04 -11.66
N VAL A 34 -14.15 -6.31 -12.90
CA VAL A 34 -14.95 -5.94 -14.07
C VAL A 34 -16.30 -6.66 -14.10
N PRO A 35 -16.37 -8.01 -14.05
CA PRO A 35 -17.64 -8.70 -14.13
C PRO A 35 -18.52 -8.57 -12.88
N LEU A 36 -17.94 -8.35 -11.69
CA LEU A 36 -18.71 -8.28 -10.45
C LEU A 36 -19.07 -6.85 -10.03
N LEU A 37 -18.20 -5.88 -10.29
CA LEU A 37 -18.33 -4.51 -9.78
C LEU A 37 -18.40 -3.45 -10.88
N ALA A 38 -18.22 -3.83 -12.15
CA ALA A 38 -18.12 -2.93 -13.31
C ALA A 38 -17.02 -1.86 -13.17
N VAL A 39 -15.94 -2.19 -12.43
CA VAL A 39 -14.74 -1.35 -12.25
C VAL A 39 -13.48 -2.10 -12.63
N LEU A 40 -12.39 -1.36 -12.93
CA LEU A 40 -11.09 -1.96 -13.17
C LEU A 40 -10.39 -2.30 -11.84
N PRO A 41 -9.51 -3.31 -11.80
CA PRO A 41 -8.60 -3.56 -10.68
C PRO A 41 -7.65 -2.38 -10.48
N GLY A 42 -8.07 -1.38 -9.69
CA GLY A 42 -7.46 -0.04 -9.62
C GLY A 42 -6.23 0.08 -8.73
N THR A 43 -5.99 -0.88 -7.82
CA THR A 43 -4.86 -0.84 -6.88
C THR A 43 -3.57 -1.43 -7.46
N GLY A 44 -3.49 -1.60 -8.77
CA GLY A 44 -2.30 -1.99 -9.52
C GLY A 44 -2.28 -3.43 -10.01
N GLY A 45 -3.39 -4.18 -9.88
CA GLY A 45 -3.49 -5.57 -10.33
C GLY A 45 -3.20 -5.73 -11.81
N LEU A 46 -3.85 -4.94 -12.67
CA LEU A 46 -3.64 -4.97 -14.12
C LEU A 46 -2.19 -4.64 -14.51
N THR A 47 -1.62 -3.61 -13.92
CA THR A 47 -0.22 -3.20 -14.16
C THR A 47 0.73 -4.33 -13.76
N ARG A 48 0.55 -4.92 -12.57
CA ARG A 48 1.41 -6.01 -12.12
C ARG A 48 1.29 -7.28 -12.96
N VAL A 49 0.08 -7.62 -13.40
CA VAL A 49 -0.13 -8.77 -14.29
C VAL A 49 0.61 -8.58 -15.61
N VAL A 50 0.52 -7.41 -16.22
CA VAL A 50 1.16 -7.14 -17.53
C VAL A 50 2.65 -6.80 -17.38
N ASP A 51 3.00 -5.85 -16.50
CA ASP A 51 4.35 -5.31 -16.45
C ASP A 51 5.32 -6.13 -15.59
N LYS A 52 4.85 -6.62 -14.44
CA LYS A 52 5.68 -7.44 -13.55
C LYS A 52 5.67 -8.91 -13.95
N ARG A 53 4.49 -9.48 -14.10
CA ARG A 53 4.31 -10.92 -14.41
C ARG A 53 4.50 -11.25 -15.88
N LYS A 54 4.54 -10.24 -16.78
CA LYS A 54 4.69 -10.43 -18.23
C LYS A 54 3.63 -11.35 -18.82
N VAL A 55 2.44 -11.36 -18.27
CA VAL A 55 1.31 -12.08 -18.84
C VAL A 55 1.00 -11.52 -20.22
N ARG A 56 0.84 -12.40 -21.21
CA ARG A 56 0.46 -12.01 -22.56
C ARG A 56 -0.86 -11.23 -22.55
N ARG A 57 -0.93 -10.14 -23.29
CA ARG A 57 -2.03 -9.15 -23.20
C ARG A 57 -3.43 -9.76 -23.34
N ASP A 58 -3.60 -10.65 -24.31
CA ASP A 58 -4.87 -11.34 -24.54
C ASP A 58 -5.28 -12.26 -23.37
N HIS A 59 -4.28 -12.91 -22.72
CA HIS A 59 -4.53 -13.67 -21.50
C HIS A 59 -4.90 -12.76 -20.33
N ALA A 60 -4.28 -11.59 -20.20
CA ALA A 60 -4.59 -10.63 -19.16
C ALA A 60 -6.02 -10.06 -19.33
N ASP A 61 -6.38 -9.70 -20.56
CA ASP A 61 -7.71 -9.20 -20.90
C ASP A 61 -8.79 -10.25 -20.57
N PHE A 62 -8.57 -11.49 -20.99
CA PHE A 62 -9.48 -12.59 -20.66
C PHE A 62 -9.52 -12.90 -19.17
N PHE A 63 -8.38 -12.93 -18.48
CA PHE A 63 -8.27 -13.18 -17.05
C PHE A 63 -9.13 -12.21 -16.22
N CYS A 64 -9.14 -10.93 -16.59
CA CYS A 64 -9.92 -9.90 -15.88
C CYS A 64 -11.44 -10.00 -16.12
N THR A 65 -11.89 -10.88 -17.00
CA THR A 65 -13.32 -11.13 -17.25
C THR A 65 -13.85 -12.39 -16.55
N LEU A 66 -12.96 -13.16 -15.89
CA LEU A 66 -13.33 -14.42 -15.23
C LEU A 66 -13.63 -14.19 -13.75
N THR A 67 -14.81 -14.61 -13.30
CA THR A 67 -15.18 -14.60 -11.88
C THR A 67 -14.55 -15.76 -11.10
N GLU A 68 -14.48 -16.95 -11.71
CA GLU A 68 -13.95 -18.18 -11.12
C GLU A 68 -12.41 -18.22 -11.04
N GLY A 69 -11.73 -17.33 -11.76
CA GLY A 69 -10.28 -17.25 -11.81
C GLY A 69 -9.59 -18.40 -12.53
N ILE A 70 -8.29 -18.47 -12.39
CA ILE A 70 -7.41 -19.48 -13.02
C ILE A 70 -6.73 -20.30 -11.93
N ARG A 71 -6.59 -21.63 -12.17
CA ARG A 71 -6.11 -22.64 -11.22
C ARG A 71 -5.00 -23.50 -11.80
N GLY A 72 -4.27 -24.19 -10.92
CA GLY A 72 -3.34 -25.26 -11.26
C GLY A 72 -2.30 -24.88 -12.31
N GLU A 73 -1.93 -25.84 -13.14
CA GLU A 73 -0.95 -25.68 -14.23
C GLU A 73 -1.23 -24.49 -15.16
N ARG A 74 -2.52 -24.15 -15.37
CA ARG A 74 -2.87 -23.01 -16.21
C ARG A 74 -2.44 -21.69 -15.61
N ALA A 75 -2.49 -21.56 -14.28
CA ALA A 75 -2.02 -20.36 -13.59
C ALA A 75 -0.51 -20.16 -13.76
N VAL A 76 0.27 -21.24 -13.68
CA VAL A 76 1.72 -21.24 -13.96
C VAL A 76 1.99 -20.91 -15.42
N LYS A 77 1.35 -21.63 -16.33
CA LYS A 77 1.53 -21.44 -17.79
C LYS A 77 1.23 -20.03 -18.26
N TRP A 78 0.35 -19.32 -17.59
CA TRP A 78 0.01 -17.93 -17.89
C TRP A 78 0.83 -16.92 -17.07
N ASN A 79 1.82 -17.37 -16.32
CA ASN A 79 2.63 -16.54 -15.41
C ASN A 79 1.83 -15.79 -14.31
N LEU A 80 0.63 -16.26 -14.00
CA LEU A 80 -0.16 -15.68 -12.91
C LEU A 80 0.43 -16.03 -11.54
N VAL A 81 1.00 -17.24 -11.43
CA VAL A 81 1.77 -17.71 -10.27
C VAL A 81 3.09 -18.33 -10.73
N ASP A 82 4.04 -18.51 -9.82
CA ASP A 82 5.35 -19.07 -10.17
C ASP A 82 5.37 -20.59 -10.12
N GLU A 83 4.69 -21.17 -9.13
CA GLU A 83 4.59 -22.64 -9.01
C GLU A 83 3.29 -23.08 -8.33
N ILE A 84 2.92 -24.33 -8.59
CA ILE A 84 1.87 -25.02 -7.83
C ILE A 84 2.52 -26.04 -6.90
N VAL A 85 1.95 -26.18 -5.69
CA VAL A 85 2.51 -27.01 -4.64
C VAL A 85 1.38 -27.81 -3.98
N PRO A 86 1.53 -29.14 -3.77
CA PRO A 86 0.58 -29.90 -2.97
C PRO A 86 0.42 -29.28 -1.58
N ARG A 87 -0.81 -29.28 -1.06
CA ARG A 87 -1.12 -28.69 0.26
C ARG A 87 -0.19 -29.19 1.37
N SER A 88 0.14 -30.49 1.37
CA SER A 88 1.03 -31.10 2.36
C SER A 88 2.48 -30.64 2.30
N LYS A 89 2.88 -29.99 1.21
CA LYS A 89 4.24 -29.50 0.96
C LYS A 89 4.36 -27.98 1.04
N MET A 90 3.27 -27.28 1.28
CA MET A 90 3.21 -25.82 1.17
C MET A 90 4.18 -25.12 2.15
N ASP A 91 4.19 -25.54 3.40
CA ASP A 91 5.04 -24.92 4.44
C ASP A 91 6.53 -25.24 4.20
N GLU A 92 6.85 -26.46 3.85
CA GLU A 92 8.22 -26.90 3.55
C GLU A 92 8.78 -26.12 2.34
N THR A 93 8.02 -26.10 1.24
CA THR A 93 8.42 -25.40 0.01
C THR A 93 8.53 -23.89 0.26
N GLY A 94 7.58 -23.31 1.01
CA GLY A 94 7.63 -21.91 1.40
C GLY A 94 8.88 -21.53 2.18
N ALA A 95 9.28 -22.36 3.14
CA ALA A 95 10.50 -22.14 3.90
C ALA A 95 11.78 -22.23 3.02
N ILE A 96 11.79 -23.14 2.04
CA ILE A 96 12.89 -23.26 1.07
C ILE A 96 12.97 -21.99 0.23
N ARG A 97 11.86 -21.57 -0.39
CA ARG A 97 11.81 -20.35 -1.24
C ARG A 97 12.19 -19.10 -0.48
N ALA A 98 11.69 -18.95 0.74
CA ALA A 98 12.03 -17.81 1.59
C ALA A 98 13.55 -17.71 1.84
N LYS A 99 14.22 -18.84 2.11
CA LYS A 99 15.68 -18.88 2.25
C LYS A 99 16.41 -18.54 0.96
N GLU A 100 15.94 -19.05 -0.19
CA GLU A 100 16.52 -18.75 -1.50
C GLU A 100 16.43 -17.25 -1.84
N PHE A 101 15.31 -16.60 -1.53
CA PHE A 101 15.14 -15.15 -1.74
C PHE A 101 15.92 -14.33 -0.73
N ALA A 102 15.94 -14.73 0.54
CA ALA A 102 16.74 -14.07 1.58
C ALA A 102 18.23 -14.08 1.25
N ALA A 103 18.73 -15.16 0.64
CA ALA A 103 20.14 -15.26 0.23
C ALA A 103 20.52 -14.31 -0.94
N LYS A 104 19.53 -13.79 -1.65
CA LYS A 104 19.71 -12.86 -2.80
C LYS A 104 19.51 -11.39 -2.43
N THR A 105 19.14 -11.10 -1.17
CA THR A 105 18.90 -9.72 -0.75
C THR A 105 20.21 -8.92 -0.73
N ASP A 106 20.13 -7.69 -1.20
CA ASP A 106 21.21 -6.68 -1.09
C ASP A 106 21.06 -5.78 0.14
N ARG A 107 20.02 -6.02 0.94
CA ARG A 107 19.77 -5.24 2.17
C ARG A 107 20.76 -5.68 3.26
N PRO A 108 21.47 -4.73 3.91
CA PRO A 108 22.29 -5.05 5.05
C PRO A 108 21.47 -5.72 6.17
N GLY A 109 22.02 -6.80 6.76
CA GLY A 109 21.32 -7.56 7.81
C GLY A 109 21.09 -6.80 9.11
N ASP A 110 21.84 -5.72 9.31
CA ASP A 110 21.78 -4.81 10.47
C ASP A 110 21.04 -3.50 10.16
N ALA A 111 20.51 -3.33 8.94
CA ALA A 111 19.77 -2.14 8.55
C ALA A 111 18.52 -1.95 9.41
N LYS A 112 18.41 -0.78 10.03
CA LYS A 112 17.24 -0.40 10.82
C LYS A 112 16.37 0.56 10.03
N GLY A 113 15.06 0.37 10.17
CA GLY A 113 14.08 1.35 9.68
C GLY A 113 14.03 2.60 10.55
N VAL A 114 13.25 3.59 10.12
CA VAL A 114 12.93 4.76 10.93
C VAL A 114 11.92 4.36 12.01
N GLU A 115 12.21 4.66 13.27
CA GLU A 115 11.25 4.50 14.36
C GLU A 115 10.19 5.60 14.27
N LEU A 116 8.93 5.20 14.10
CA LEU A 116 7.82 6.12 13.95
C LEU A 116 7.16 6.40 15.30
N THR A 117 7.54 7.49 15.95
CA THR A 117 6.88 8.02 17.14
C THR A 117 5.54 8.68 16.78
N ALA A 118 4.61 8.83 17.74
CA ALA A 118 3.36 9.53 17.51
C ALA A 118 3.61 11.00 17.13
N PRO A 119 2.82 11.60 16.21
CA PRO A 119 2.89 13.03 15.94
C PRO A 119 2.61 13.85 17.20
N ASN A 120 3.28 14.99 17.33
CA ASN A 120 3.05 15.95 18.43
C ASN A 120 1.77 16.74 18.15
N ARG A 121 0.63 16.20 18.58
CA ARG A 121 -0.68 16.74 18.25
C ARG A 121 -1.37 17.36 19.48
N LYS A 122 -1.97 18.54 19.28
CA LYS A 122 -2.87 19.19 20.24
C LYS A 122 -4.20 19.48 19.54
N ILE A 123 -5.29 18.91 20.05
CA ILE A 123 -6.66 19.16 19.58
C ILE A 123 -7.39 19.99 20.61
N GLU A 124 -8.03 21.07 20.16
CA GLU A 124 -8.89 21.96 20.92
C GLU A 124 -10.24 22.13 20.20
N ASP A 125 -11.23 22.73 20.85
CA ASP A 125 -12.58 22.86 20.26
C ASP A 125 -12.60 23.62 18.91
N GLY A 126 -11.70 24.59 18.73
CA GLY A 126 -11.60 25.40 17.52
C GLY A 126 -10.37 25.16 16.66
N SER A 127 -9.51 24.21 17.00
CA SER A 127 -8.24 24.04 16.28
C SER A 127 -7.58 22.67 16.49
N ALA A 128 -6.71 22.33 15.54
CA ALA A 128 -5.75 21.24 15.68
C ALA A 128 -4.34 21.75 15.34
N THR A 129 -3.34 21.44 16.16
CA THR A 129 -1.99 21.94 16.00
C THR A 129 -0.97 20.79 16.04
N TYR A 130 -0.02 20.83 15.12
CA TYR A 130 1.13 19.94 15.02
C TYR A 130 2.41 20.78 14.84
N ASP A 131 3.54 20.15 14.64
CA ASP A 131 4.81 20.87 14.48
C ASP A 131 4.91 21.59 13.13
N ASN A 132 4.34 21.00 12.06
CA ASN A 132 4.40 21.50 10.69
C ASN A 132 3.03 21.85 10.10
N VAL A 133 1.95 21.43 10.74
CA VAL A 133 0.56 21.63 10.28
C VAL A 133 -0.26 22.27 11.38
N SER A 134 -1.12 23.20 11.02
CA SER A 134 -2.17 23.71 11.90
C SER A 134 -3.50 23.79 11.18
N ALA A 135 -4.59 23.65 11.91
CA ALA A 135 -5.94 23.76 11.39
C ALA A 135 -6.79 24.64 12.32
N GLU A 136 -7.53 25.58 11.76
CA GLU A 136 -8.51 26.41 12.44
C GLU A 136 -9.91 26.05 11.95
N PHE A 137 -10.85 25.85 12.89
CA PHE A 137 -12.21 25.40 12.61
C PHE A 137 -13.18 26.57 12.65
N ASP A 138 -13.72 26.94 11.51
CA ASP A 138 -14.86 27.86 11.45
C ASP A 138 -16.17 27.07 11.38
N ARG A 139 -16.74 26.80 12.54
CA ARG A 139 -17.97 26.02 12.69
C ARG A 139 -19.20 26.75 12.12
N LYS A 140 -19.16 28.08 11.94
CA LYS A 140 -20.27 28.85 11.35
C LYS A 140 -20.31 28.67 9.84
N LEU A 141 -19.16 28.55 9.21
CA LEU A 141 -19.01 28.34 7.77
C LEU A 141 -18.81 26.88 7.40
N ASN A 142 -18.77 25.96 8.35
CA ASN A 142 -18.43 24.54 8.17
C ASN A 142 -17.11 24.35 7.42
N LEU A 143 -16.10 25.16 7.80
CA LEU A 143 -14.84 25.31 7.08
C LEU A 143 -13.64 25.04 8.01
N VAL A 144 -12.60 24.42 7.45
CA VAL A 144 -11.29 24.27 8.10
C VAL A 144 -10.24 24.98 7.26
N ASN A 145 -9.50 25.91 7.87
CA ASN A 145 -8.29 26.47 7.31
C ASN A 145 -7.09 25.65 7.74
N ILE A 146 -6.49 24.90 6.83
CA ILE A 146 -5.31 24.06 7.08
C ILE A 146 -4.08 24.81 6.59
N THR A 147 -3.13 25.08 7.47
CA THR A 147 -1.87 25.73 7.12
C THR A 147 -0.72 24.74 7.22
N VAL A 148 0.01 24.60 6.13
CA VAL A 148 1.25 23.81 6.04
C VAL A 148 2.43 24.76 6.12
N ASN A 149 3.31 24.56 7.10
CA ASN A 149 4.49 25.38 7.30
C ASN A 149 5.71 24.77 6.56
N ALA A 150 6.49 25.62 5.92
CA ALA A 150 7.77 25.20 5.33
C ALA A 150 8.75 24.68 6.39
N PRO A 151 9.75 23.89 6.00
CA PRO A 151 10.75 23.38 6.93
C PRO A 151 11.55 24.54 7.56
N LYS A 152 11.74 24.48 8.89
CA LYS A 152 12.52 25.48 9.64
C LYS A 152 14.03 25.37 9.39
N GLN A 153 14.48 24.23 8.89
CA GLN A 153 15.87 23.92 8.61
C GLN A 153 16.04 23.54 7.13
N SER A 154 17.27 23.62 6.61
CA SER A 154 17.57 23.16 5.26
C SER A 154 17.28 21.68 5.13
N VAL A 155 16.62 21.29 4.04
CA VAL A 155 16.33 19.89 3.74
C VAL A 155 17.64 19.19 3.36
N PRO A 156 17.95 17.99 3.93
CA PRO A 156 19.14 17.26 3.57
C PRO A 156 19.13 16.82 2.12
N SER A 157 20.29 16.81 1.51
CA SER A 157 20.48 16.53 0.08
C SER A 157 20.93 15.11 -0.26
N ASN A 158 21.17 14.27 0.77
CA ASN A 158 21.63 12.91 0.57
C ASN A 158 20.87 11.91 1.46
N PRO A 159 20.80 10.62 1.07
CA PRO A 159 20.04 9.60 1.79
C PRO A 159 20.53 9.34 3.22
N VAL A 160 21.82 9.50 3.50
CA VAL A 160 22.39 9.24 4.84
C VAL A 160 21.86 10.27 5.84
N ASP A 161 21.90 11.54 5.48
CA ASP A 161 21.41 12.63 6.34
C ASP A 161 19.88 12.58 6.47
N ILE A 162 19.16 12.17 5.39
CA ILE A 162 17.70 11.94 5.45
C ILE A 162 17.39 10.85 6.47
N HIS A 163 18.10 9.71 6.41
CA HIS A 163 17.90 8.61 7.35
C HIS A 163 18.27 9.00 8.80
N ALA A 164 19.31 9.82 8.97
CA ALA A 164 19.72 10.30 10.27
C ALA A 164 18.68 11.24 10.94
N GLN A 165 17.89 12.00 10.16
CA GLN A 165 16.77 12.79 10.68
C GLN A 165 15.61 11.90 11.13
N GLY A 166 15.47 10.71 10.56
CA GLY A 166 14.43 9.75 10.97
C GLY A 166 13.04 10.33 10.82
N VAL A 167 12.24 10.26 11.90
CA VAL A 167 10.86 10.76 11.93
C VAL A 167 10.75 12.28 11.80
N ASP A 168 11.82 13.02 12.11
CA ASP A 168 11.86 14.48 12.03
C ASP A 168 12.18 14.99 10.61
N PHE A 169 12.48 14.09 9.67
CA PHE A 169 12.60 14.46 8.25
C PHE A 169 11.31 15.13 7.78
N TRP A 170 11.38 16.42 7.47
CA TRP A 170 10.20 17.27 7.24
C TRP A 170 9.14 16.67 6.30
N PRO A 171 9.47 16.08 5.12
CA PRO A 171 8.46 15.47 4.27
C PRO A 171 7.74 14.29 4.93
N LEU A 172 8.43 13.49 5.74
CA LEU A 172 7.85 12.38 6.48
C LEU A 172 6.98 12.89 7.63
N ALA A 173 7.49 13.83 8.42
CA ALA A 173 6.75 14.44 9.52
C ALA A 173 5.46 15.11 9.01
N LEU A 174 5.58 15.95 7.97
CA LEU A 174 4.43 16.63 7.35
C LEU A 174 3.38 15.63 6.82
N ALA A 175 3.81 14.59 6.11
CA ALA A 175 2.88 13.61 5.57
C ALA A 175 2.09 12.90 6.68
N ARG A 176 2.74 12.56 7.78
CA ARG A 176 2.12 11.90 8.94
C ARG A 176 1.18 12.82 9.72
N GLU A 177 1.56 14.09 9.88
CA GLU A 177 0.71 15.10 10.52
C GLU A 177 -0.55 15.39 9.69
N LEU A 178 -0.42 15.50 8.37
CA LEU A 178 -1.55 15.66 7.46
C LEU A 178 -2.46 14.44 7.47
N ASP A 179 -1.91 13.24 7.45
CA ASP A 179 -2.68 12.00 7.52
C ASP A 179 -3.51 11.94 8.82
N ASP A 180 -2.87 12.18 9.96
CA ASP A 180 -3.53 12.19 11.27
C ASP A 180 -4.63 13.27 11.35
N LEU A 181 -4.35 14.49 10.86
CA LEU A 181 -5.33 15.58 10.80
C LEU A 181 -6.52 15.22 9.90
N ILE A 182 -6.26 14.71 8.70
CA ILE A 182 -7.30 14.32 7.74
C ILE A 182 -8.19 13.22 8.34
N LEU A 183 -7.61 12.22 8.97
CA LEU A 183 -8.35 11.15 9.66
C LEU A 183 -9.19 11.71 10.81
N HIS A 184 -8.63 12.64 11.61
CA HIS A 184 -9.34 13.30 12.68
C HIS A 184 -10.57 14.08 12.16
N LEU A 185 -10.39 14.91 11.12
CA LEU A 185 -11.47 15.71 10.55
C LEU A 185 -12.58 14.82 9.97
N ARG A 186 -12.21 13.78 9.24
CA ARG A 186 -13.18 12.85 8.63
C ARG A 186 -13.98 12.05 9.64
N THR A 187 -13.39 11.76 10.80
CA THR A 187 -14.00 10.88 11.80
C THR A 187 -14.73 11.66 12.89
N ASN A 188 -14.13 12.76 13.35
CA ASN A 188 -14.60 13.47 14.54
C ASN A 188 -15.27 14.81 14.22
N GLU A 189 -15.06 15.37 13.02
CA GLU A 189 -15.58 16.67 12.59
C GLU A 189 -16.32 16.59 11.25
N PRO A 190 -17.32 15.68 11.09
CA PRO A 190 -17.98 15.44 9.82
C PRO A 190 -18.73 16.65 9.27
N GLU A 191 -19.04 17.62 10.11
CA GLU A 191 -19.75 18.86 9.75
C GLU A 191 -18.85 19.89 9.05
N LEU A 192 -17.52 19.77 9.24
CA LEU A 192 -16.54 20.65 8.62
C LEU A 192 -16.20 20.17 7.20
N GLY A 193 -17.16 20.37 6.28
CA GLY A 193 -17.11 19.79 4.93
C GLY A 193 -16.22 20.53 3.93
N LEU A 194 -15.81 21.77 4.20
CA LEU A 194 -14.94 22.54 3.32
C LEU A 194 -13.55 22.71 3.93
N TRP A 195 -12.52 22.24 3.25
CA TRP A 195 -11.12 22.33 3.68
C TRP A 195 -10.33 23.24 2.75
N VAL A 196 -9.72 24.26 3.31
CA VAL A 196 -8.89 25.23 2.59
C VAL A 196 -7.44 25.04 3.00
N PHE A 197 -6.60 24.62 2.07
CA PHE A 197 -5.17 24.46 2.29
C PHE A 197 -4.40 25.73 1.96
N ARG A 198 -3.50 26.10 2.85
CA ARG A 198 -2.58 27.25 2.72
C ARG A 198 -1.16 26.78 3.00
N THR A 199 -0.19 27.46 2.44
CA THR A 199 1.24 27.25 2.73
C THR A 199 1.83 28.55 3.30
N GLN A 200 2.76 28.39 4.24
CA GLN A 200 3.49 29.48 4.86
C GLN A 200 4.98 29.15 4.91
N GLY A 201 5.85 30.14 4.52
CA GLY A 201 7.30 30.02 4.51
C GLY A 201 7.91 30.32 3.16
#